data_406f1daeb96e3c1197799b22cf732e05
#
_entry.id   406f1daeb96e3c1197799b22cf732e05
#
_cell.length_a   1.000
_cell.length_b   1.000
_cell.length_c   1.000
_cell.angle_alpha   90.00
_cell.angle_beta   90.00
_cell.angle_gamma   90.00
#
_symmetry.space_group_name_H-M   'P 1'
#
loop_
_entity.id
_entity.type
_entity.pdbx_description
1 polymer ?
#
loop_
_entity_poly.entity_id
_entity_poly.type
_entity_poly.pdbx_seq_one_letter_code
_entity_poly.pdbx_strand_id
1 'polypeptide(L)'
;MAYESTNRPRYVVPALGTVYSAVEAYSWPLVRAATGLFFLPHGMQKLFGFWGGDIARTIEGFAKQGLNPAGFWAYYIGCLEFFGGICLILGLLTRPVAALFAGFMFVAAFHVHMPIGWFWTNRGMEVPFYLLLVCLAILIRGGGPLSLDGRFGREI
;
A
#
# COMPACT_ATOMS: atom_id res chain seq x y z
N MET A 1 9.89 -12.80 -18.60
CA MET A 1 10.82 -12.09 -19.48
C MET A 1 11.69 -11.21 -18.62
N ALA A 2 12.96 -11.58 -18.46
CA ALA A 2 13.93 -10.72 -17.79
C ALA A 2 14.19 -9.53 -18.72
N TYR A 3 13.95 -8.33 -18.25
CA TYR A 3 14.39 -7.09 -18.89
C TYR A 3 15.92 -7.09 -18.75
N GLU A 4 16.58 -7.66 -19.74
CA GLU A 4 18.01 -7.82 -19.74
C GLU A 4 18.71 -6.46 -19.79
N SER A 5 19.62 -6.31 -18.91
CA SER A 5 20.41 -5.17 -18.48
C SER A 5 21.42 -4.59 -19.49
N THR A 6 21.20 -4.74 -20.79
CA THR A 6 22.16 -4.30 -21.83
C THR A 6 22.15 -2.78 -22.09
N ASN A 7 21.26 -2.03 -21.45
CA ASN A 7 21.14 -0.59 -21.70
C ASN A 7 21.11 0.23 -20.40
N ARG A 8 21.92 -0.14 -19.39
CA ARG A 8 22.07 0.71 -18.20
C ARG A 8 22.77 2.01 -18.63
N PRO A 9 22.18 3.18 -18.32
CA PRO A 9 22.83 4.46 -18.61
C PRO A 9 24.17 4.54 -17.88
N ARG A 10 25.17 5.16 -18.51
CA ARG A 10 26.46 5.41 -17.86
C ARG A 10 26.25 6.45 -16.74
N TYR A 11 26.71 6.13 -15.56
CA TYR A 11 26.66 7.08 -14.45
C TYR A 11 27.64 8.24 -14.69
N VAL A 12 27.18 9.46 -14.48
CA VAL A 12 28.05 10.67 -14.55
C VAL A 12 29.18 10.58 -13.53
N VAL A 13 28.89 9.99 -12.35
CA VAL A 13 29.89 9.66 -11.33
C VAL A 13 29.99 8.13 -11.22
N PRO A 14 31.03 7.50 -11.77
CA PRO A 14 31.11 6.03 -11.82
C PRO A 14 31.08 5.33 -10.46
N ALA A 15 31.64 5.96 -9.41
CA ALA A 15 31.62 5.44 -8.04
C ALA A 15 30.18 5.22 -7.50
N LEU A 16 29.22 6.04 -7.90
CA LEU A 16 27.81 5.87 -7.52
C LEU A 16 27.20 4.60 -8.13
N GLY A 17 27.69 4.16 -9.29
CA GLY A 17 27.23 2.93 -9.93
C GLY A 17 27.46 1.71 -9.03
N THR A 18 28.60 1.63 -8.35
CA THR A 18 28.91 0.55 -7.40
C THR A 18 27.94 0.56 -6.21
N VAL A 19 27.70 1.75 -5.66
CA VAL A 19 26.76 1.91 -4.52
C VAL A 19 25.35 1.49 -4.93
N TYR A 20 24.85 2.02 -6.05
CA TYR A 20 23.50 1.69 -6.52
C TYR A 20 23.33 0.19 -6.82
N SER A 21 24.31 -0.44 -7.44
CA SER A 21 24.29 -1.90 -7.71
C SER A 21 24.25 -2.72 -6.42
N ALA A 22 24.90 -2.27 -5.36
CA ALA A 22 24.90 -2.97 -4.08
C ALA A 22 23.55 -2.90 -3.35
N VAL A 23 22.78 -1.81 -3.54
CA VAL A 23 21.51 -1.59 -2.83
C VAL A 23 20.27 -1.81 -3.69
N GLU A 24 20.41 -2.02 -4.98
CA GLU A 24 19.29 -2.15 -5.93
C GLU A 24 18.27 -3.22 -5.50
N ALA A 25 18.76 -4.35 -4.98
CA ALA A 25 17.91 -5.46 -4.54
C ALA A 25 16.95 -5.08 -3.39
N TYR A 26 17.28 -4.04 -2.62
CA TYR A 26 16.46 -3.57 -1.50
C TYR A 26 15.43 -2.51 -1.90
N SER A 27 15.54 -1.91 -3.08
CA SER A 27 14.67 -0.80 -3.52
C SER A 27 13.21 -1.19 -3.54
N TRP A 28 12.89 -2.34 -4.13
CA TRP A 28 11.51 -2.81 -4.22
C TRP A 28 10.94 -3.31 -2.88
N PRO A 29 11.64 -4.15 -2.10
CA PRO A 29 11.24 -4.48 -0.75
C PRO A 29 10.97 -3.27 0.13
N LEU A 30 11.75 -2.19 -0.01
CA LEU A 30 11.54 -0.94 0.72
C LEU A 30 10.20 -0.28 0.36
N VAL A 31 9.89 -0.14 -0.93
CA VAL A 31 8.60 0.44 -1.38
C VAL A 31 7.42 -0.37 -0.85
N ARG A 32 7.48 -1.70 -0.98
CA ARG A 32 6.45 -2.60 -0.50
C ARG A 32 6.27 -2.52 1.02
N ALA A 33 7.39 -2.61 1.76
CA ALA A 33 7.35 -2.56 3.22
C ALA A 33 6.89 -1.19 3.74
N ALA A 34 7.33 -0.09 3.13
CA ALA A 34 6.88 1.26 3.47
C ALA A 34 5.38 1.42 3.24
N THR A 35 4.84 0.85 2.16
CA THR A 35 3.40 0.84 1.90
C THR A 35 2.63 0.07 2.97
N GLY A 36 3.13 -1.12 3.35
CA GLY A 36 2.53 -1.89 4.45
C GLY A 36 2.60 -1.17 5.79
N LEU A 37 3.75 -0.55 6.10
CA LEU A 37 3.93 0.27 7.30
C LEU A 37 3.03 1.50 7.33
N PHE A 38 2.68 2.06 6.17
CA PHE A 38 1.70 3.15 6.10
C PHE A 38 0.31 2.69 6.55
N PHE A 39 -0.16 1.54 6.08
CA PHE A 39 -1.51 1.04 6.40
C PHE A 39 -1.63 0.46 7.81
N LEU A 40 -0.60 -0.20 8.30
CA LEU A 40 -0.63 -0.92 9.57
C LEU A 40 -1.12 -0.09 10.77
N PRO A 41 -0.61 1.14 11.03
CA PRO A 41 -1.11 1.97 12.11
C PRO A 41 -2.59 2.37 11.96
N HIS A 42 -3.06 2.56 10.73
CA HIS A 42 -4.47 2.87 10.46
C HIS A 42 -5.39 1.70 10.83
N GLY A 43 -4.96 0.45 10.54
CA GLY A 43 -5.66 -0.75 10.98
C GLY A 43 -5.65 -0.90 12.50
N MET A 44 -4.48 -0.66 13.14
CA MET A 44 -4.35 -0.69 14.60
C MET A 44 -5.26 0.35 15.27
N GLN A 45 -5.36 1.53 14.71
CA GLN A 45 -6.22 2.59 15.20
C GLN A 45 -7.69 2.17 15.17
N LYS A 46 -8.15 1.59 14.06
CA LYS A 46 -9.56 1.17 13.90
C LYS A 46 -9.91 -0.03 14.77
N LEU A 47 -9.09 -1.08 14.76
CA LEU A 47 -9.44 -2.36 15.39
C LEU A 47 -9.15 -2.39 16.90
N PHE A 48 -8.08 -1.74 17.34
CA PHE A 48 -7.59 -1.86 18.72
C PHE A 48 -7.63 -0.54 19.50
N GLY A 49 -8.09 0.54 18.89
CA GLY A 49 -8.22 1.84 19.56
C GLY A 49 -6.88 2.57 19.81
N PHE A 50 -5.77 2.14 19.21
CA PHE A 50 -4.49 2.82 19.38
C PHE A 50 -4.59 4.31 18.96
N TRP A 51 -3.82 5.15 19.63
CA TRP A 51 -3.75 6.61 19.37
C TRP A 51 -5.13 7.30 19.36
N GLY A 52 -6.05 6.84 20.21
CA GLY A 52 -7.40 7.41 20.32
C GLY A 52 -8.34 7.01 19.18
N GLY A 53 -8.04 5.92 18.48
CA GLY A 53 -8.93 5.32 17.50
C GLY A 53 -10.18 4.72 18.14
N ASP A 54 -11.23 4.54 17.34
CA ASP A 54 -12.49 3.95 17.76
C ASP A 54 -13.21 3.38 16.55
N ILE A 55 -13.54 2.09 16.60
CA ILE A 55 -14.27 1.42 15.52
C ILE A 55 -15.69 1.97 15.38
N ALA A 56 -16.36 2.33 16.49
CA ALA A 56 -17.70 2.90 16.42
C ALA A 56 -17.71 4.24 15.69
N ARG A 57 -16.72 5.08 15.94
CA ARG A 57 -16.51 6.35 15.24
C ARG A 57 -16.17 6.14 13.75
N THR A 58 -15.43 5.07 13.43
CA THR A 58 -15.14 4.69 12.04
C THR A 58 -16.42 4.25 11.31
N ILE A 59 -17.28 3.46 11.96
CA ILE A 59 -18.59 3.05 11.44
C ILE A 59 -19.47 4.25 11.14
N GLU A 60 -19.56 5.18 12.09
CA GLU A 60 -20.34 6.42 11.91
C GLU A 60 -19.80 7.26 10.72
N GLY A 61 -18.47 7.36 10.62
CA GLY A 61 -17.82 8.07 9.51
C GLY A 61 -18.15 7.44 8.15
N PHE A 62 -18.11 6.12 8.04
CA PHE A 62 -18.45 5.41 6.81
C PHE A 62 -19.93 5.52 6.44
N ALA A 63 -20.83 5.48 7.45
CA ALA A 63 -22.24 5.71 7.21
C ALA A 63 -22.52 7.12 6.64
N LYS A 64 -21.85 8.14 7.19
CA LYS A 64 -21.93 9.52 6.67
C LYS A 64 -21.41 9.67 5.25
N GLN A 65 -20.48 8.81 4.83
CA GLN A 65 -19.94 8.76 3.47
C GLN A 65 -20.78 7.91 2.50
N GLY A 66 -21.92 7.36 2.97
CA GLY A 66 -22.80 6.52 2.15
C GLY A 66 -22.30 5.09 1.95
N LEU A 67 -21.26 4.64 2.67
CA LEU A 67 -20.72 3.29 2.60
C LEU A 67 -21.57 2.34 3.45
N ASN A 68 -22.52 1.67 2.87
CA ASN A 68 -23.44 0.76 3.56
C ASN A 68 -23.24 -0.70 3.09
N PRO A 69 -23.28 -1.70 4.03
CA PRO A 69 -23.38 -1.58 5.49
C PRO A 69 -22.09 -1.06 6.13
N ALA A 70 -22.18 0.06 6.84
CA ALA A 70 -21.00 0.78 7.36
C ALA A 70 -20.14 -0.08 8.33
N GLY A 71 -20.79 -0.89 9.17
CA GLY A 71 -20.09 -1.79 10.09
C GLY A 71 -19.25 -2.83 9.36
N PHE A 72 -19.80 -3.45 8.30
CA PHE A 72 -19.04 -4.39 7.48
C PHE A 72 -17.78 -3.73 6.89
N TRP A 73 -17.94 -2.57 6.28
CA TRP A 73 -16.81 -1.86 5.66
C TRP A 73 -15.77 -1.39 6.69
N ALA A 74 -16.20 -0.96 7.87
CA ALA A 74 -15.27 -0.51 8.92
C ALA A 74 -14.36 -1.67 9.40
N TYR A 75 -14.94 -2.85 9.68
CA TYR A 75 -14.16 -4.01 10.07
C TYR A 75 -13.34 -4.56 8.91
N TYR A 76 -13.92 -4.68 7.70
CA TYR A 76 -13.20 -5.14 6.52
C TYR A 76 -11.95 -4.29 6.24
N ILE A 77 -12.10 -2.97 6.21
CA ILE A 77 -10.99 -2.05 5.96
C ILE A 77 -9.99 -2.09 7.13
N GLY A 78 -10.45 -2.10 8.38
CA GLY A 78 -9.56 -2.26 9.52
C GLY A 78 -8.72 -3.53 9.46
N CYS A 79 -9.34 -4.67 9.12
CA CYS A 79 -8.63 -5.93 8.93
C CYS A 79 -7.68 -5.88 7.72
N LEU A 80 -8.11 -5.32 6.59
CA LEU A 80 -7.25 -5.15 5.42
C LEU A 80 -6.03 -4.31 5.74
N GLU A 81 -6.19 -3.17 6.39
CA GLU A 81 -5.07 -2.30 6.77
C GLU A 81 -4.12 -2.99 7.75
N PHE A 82 -4.62 -3.72 8.73
CA PHE A 82 -3.79 -4.40 9.73
C PHE A 82 -3.11 -5.64 9.13
N PHE A 83 -3.88 -6.64 8.72
CA PHE A 83 -3.33 -7.91 8.23
C PHE A 83 -2.69 -7.75 6.84
N GLY A 84 -3.31 -7.00 5.95
CA GLY A 84 -2.76 -6.71 4.64
C GLY A 84 -1.48 -5.87 4.72
N GLY A 85 -1.42 -4.92 5.66
CA GLY A 85 -0.18 -4.18 5.96
C GLY A 85 0.96 -5.11 6.34
N ILE A 86 0.73 -6.07 7.26
CA ILE A 86 1.70 -7.10 7.63
C ILE A 86 2.09 -7.96 6.43
N CYS A 87 1.12 -8.38 5.63
CA CYS A 87 1.38 -9.17 4.42
C CYS A 87 2.27 -8.42 3.43
N LEU A 88 2.03 -7.13 3.18
CA LEU A 88 2.89 -6.31 2.31
C LEU A 88 4.30 -6.16 2.88
N ILE A 89 4.46 -5.97 4.19
CA ILE A 89 5.78 -5.90 4.83
C ILE A 89 6.56 -7.19 4.58
N LEU A 90 5.95 -8.33 4.81
CA LEU A 90 6.57 -9.65 4.65
C LEU A 90 6.69 -10.08 3.18
N GLY A 91 5.92 -9.49 2.28
CA GLY A 91 5.78 -9.93 0.88
C GLY A 91 5.06 -11.28 0.78
N LEU A 92 3.97 -11.41 1.52
CA LEU A 92 3.10 -12.57 1.53
C LEU A 92 1.77 -12.23 0.87
N LEU A 93 1.30 -13.07 -0.06
CA LEU A 93 0.09 -12.83 -0.84
C LEU A 93 0.09 -11.42 -1.46
N THR A 94 1.26 -11.00 -1.94
CA THR A 94 1.53 -9.60 -2.30
C THR A 94 0.54 -9.06 -3.33
N ARG A 95 0.29 -9.81 -4.42
CA ARG A 95 -0.62 -9.35 -5.49
C ARG A 95 -2.08 -9.28 -5.04
N PRO A 96 -2.69 -10.32 -4.42
CA PRO A 96 -4.05 -10.22 -3.91
C PRO A 96 -4.24 -9.07 -2.92
N VAL A 97 -3.32 -8.91 -1.98
CA VAL A 97 -3.38 -7.85 -0.98
C VAL A 97 -3.24 -6.47 -1.63
N ALA A 98 -2.31 -6.31 -2.58
CA ALA A 98 -2.16 -5.06 -3.33
C ALA A 98 -3.40 -4.72 -4.16
N ALA A 99 -4.07 -5.73 -4.74
CA ALA A 99 -5.34 -5.52 -5.45
C ALA A 99 -6.45 -5.01 -4.52
N LEU A 100 -6.59 -5.59 -3.33
CA LEU A 100 -7.56 -5.15 -2.32
C LEU A 100 -7.26 -3.71 -1.86
N PHE A 101 -6.00 -3.38 -1.60
CA PHE A 101 -5.60 -2.01 -1.28
C PHE A 101 -5.84 -1.04 -2.43
N ALA A 102 -5.56 -1.44 -3.68
CA ALA A 102 -5.85 -0.61 -4.84
C ALA A 102 -7.35 -0.29 -4.95
N GLY A 103 -8.22 -1.29 -4.76
CA GLY A 103 -9.67 -1.08 -4.72
C GLY A 103 -10.10 -0.15 -3.58
N PHE A 104 -9.56 -0.35 -2.38
CA PHE A 104 -9.82 0.54 -1.25
C PHE A 104 -9.36 1.98 -1.52
N MET A 105 -8.14 2.16 -2.02
CA MET A 105 -7.60 3.48 -2.32
C MET A 105 -8.33 4.15 -3.49
N PHE A 106 -8.84 3.39 -4.45
CA PHE A 106 -9.69 3.91 -5.52
C PHE A 106 -10.98 4.54 -4.94
N VAL A 107 -11.69 3.82 -4.07
CA VAL A 107 -12.89 4.34 -3.41
C VAL A 107 -12.54 5.54 -2.53
N ALA A 108 -11.47 5.45 -1.73
CA ALA A 108 -11.02 6.56 -0.90
C ALA A 108 -10.69 7.81 -1.73
N ALA A 109 -9.95 7.67 -2.83
CA ALA A 109 -9.57 8.80 -3.67
C ALA A 109 -10.79 9.44 -4.34
N PHE A 110 -11.58 8.65 -5.07
CA PHE A 110 -12.58 9.20 -5.98
C PHE A 110 -13.97 9.39 -5.37
N HIS A 111 -14.36 8.55 -4.41
CA HIS A 111 -15.66 8.68 -3.76
C HIS A 111 -15.61 9.56 -2.51
N VAL A 112 -14.57 9.39 -1.68
CA VAL A 112 -14.51 10.06 -0.37
C VAL A 112 -13.81 11.41 -0.45
N HIS A 113 -12.62 11.48 -1.05
CA HIS A 113 -11.75 12.65 -0.96
C HIS A 113 -11.79 13.58 -2.19
N MET A 114 -12.09 13.08 -3.38
CA MET A 114 -12.17 13.91 -4.59
C MET A 114 -13.18 15.08 -4.47
N PRO A 115 -14.38 14.91 -3.85
CA PRO A 115 -15.30 16.02 -3.66
C PRO A 115 -14.77 17.13 -2.73
N ILE A 116 -13.78 16.83 -1.87
CA ILE A 116 -13.16 17.80 -0.95
C ILE A 116 -12.07 18.61 -1.66
N GLY A 117 -11.38 18.01 -2.64
CA GLY A 117 -10.32 18.64 -3.42
C GLY A 117 -9.06 17.80 -3.56
N TRP A 118 -7.97 18.41 -4.03
CA TRP A 118 -6.71 17.72 -4.30
C TRP A 118 -5.83 17.58 -3.05
N PHE A 119 -5.52 18.68 -2.37
CA PHE A 119 -4.46 18.73 -1.37
C PHE A 119 -4.80 17.99 -0.07
N TRP A 120 -3.89 17.12 0.39
CA TRP A 120 -4.02 16.35 1.63
C TRP A 120 -4.16 17.23 2.89
N THR A 121 -3.57 18.43 2.88
CA THR A 121 -3.70 19.41 3.98
C THR A 121 -5.15 19.78 4.28
N ASN A 122 -6.02 19.68 3.28
CA ASN A 122 -7.46 19.89 3.39
C ASN A 122 -8.24 18.56 3.29
N ARG A 123 -7.61 17.43 3.60
CA ARG A 123 -8.22 16.09 3.49
C ARG A 123 -8.60 15.69 2.07
N GLY A 124 -7.94 16.26 1.06
CA GLY A 124 -8.15 15.96 -0.35
C GLY A 124 -7.57 14.60 -0.79
N MET A 125 -7.75 14.29 -2.07
CA MET A 125 -7.49 12.97 -2.64
C MET A 125 -6.01 12.64 -2.89
N GLU A 126 -5.09 13.57 -2.73
CA GLU A 126 -3.67 13.44 -3.10
C GLU A 126 -3.02 12.17 -2.53
N VAL A 127 -3.16 11.92 -1.23
CA VAL A 127 -2.55 10.76 -0.57
C VAL A 127 -3.20 9.45 -1.01
N PRO A 128 -4.54 9.27 -0.96
CA PRO A 128 -5.14 8.03 -1.43
C PRO A 128 -4.93 7.79 -2.93
N PHE A 129 -4.84 8.82 -3.76
CA PHE A 129 -4.52 8.68 -5.18
C PHE A 129 -3.08 8.21 -5.38
N TYR A 130 -2.11 8.79 -4.67
CA TYR A 130 -0.73 8.34 -4.71
C TYR A 130 -0.60 6.87 -4.27
N LEU A 131 -1.25 6.50 -3.16
CA LEU A 131 -1.25 5.13 -2.66
C LEU A 131 -1.93 4.14 -3.63
N LEU A 132 -2.96 4.56 -4.34
CA LEU A 132 -3.56 3.77 -5.42
C LEU A 132 -2.51 3.39 -6.47
N LEU A 133 -1.74 4.37 -6.95
CA LEU A 133 -0.70 4.13 -7.96
C LEU A 133 0.40 3.21 -7.45
N VAL A 134 0.81 3.39 -6.19
CA VAL A 134 1.80 2.51 -5.55
C VAL A 134 1.26 1.08 -5.42
N CYS A 135 0.01 0.91 -4.97
CA CYS A 135 -0.63 -0.41 -4.86
C CYS A 135 -0.76 -1.09 -6.23
N LEU A 136 -1.09 -0.35 -7.28
CA LEU A 136 -1.11 -0.87 -8.65
C LEU A 136 0.29 -1.30 -9.12
N ALA A 137 1.34 -0.54 -8.81
CA ALA A 137 2.71 -0.93 -9.10
C ALA A 137 3.10 -2.23 -8.37
N ILE A 138 2.71 -2.37 -7.09
CA ILE A 138 2.94 -3.59 -6.30
C ILE A 138 2.15 -4.77 -6.89
N LEU A 139 0.90 -4.56 -7.27
CA LEU A 139 0.07 -5.57 -7.93
C LEU A 139 0.72 -6.10 -9.21
N ILE A 140 1.22 -5.20 -10.06
CA ILE A 140 1.84 -5.56 -11.35
C ILE A 140 3.16 -6.29 -11.13
N ARG A 141 4.03 -5.78 -10.27
CA ARG A 141 5.37 -6.34 -10.06
C ARG A 141 5.39 -7.55 -9.12
N GLY A 142 4.46 -7.63 -8.17
CA GLY A 142 4.42 -8.70 -7.16
C GLY A 142 5.40 -8.49 -6.01
N GLY A 143 5.70 -9.58 -5.28
CA GLY A 143 6.53 -9.56 -4.08
C GLY A 143 7.99 -9.14 -4.31
N GLY A 144 8.55 -9.53 -5.42
CA GLY A 144 9.94 -9.25 -5.77
C GLY A 144 10.97 -9.90 -4.82
N PRO A 145 12.23 -9.41 -4.84
CA PRO A 145 13.27 -9.90 -3.94
C PRO A 145 12.87 -9.77 -2.47
N LEU A 146 13.41 -10.65 -1.61
CA LEU A 146 13.17 -10.64 -0.17
C LEU A 146 11.69 -10.71 0.21
N SER A 147 10.86 -11.41 -0.58
CA SER A 147 9.46 -11.70 -0.27
C SER A 147 9.29 -13.16 0.18
N LEU A 148 8.26 -13.40 1.00
CA LEU A 148 7.86 -14.78 1.33
C LEU A 148 7.27 -15.49 0.12
N ASP A 149 6.53 -14.78 -0.74
CA ASP A 149 6.03 -15.32 -2.01
C ASP A 149 7.17 -15.87 -2.87
N GLY A 150 8.26 -15.11 -3.00
CA GLY A 150 9.45 -15.54 -3.73
C GLY A 150 10.15 -16.75 -3.10
N ARG A 151 10.15 -16.85 -1.76
CA ARG A 151 10.72 -18.01 -1.05
C ARG A 151 9.90 -19.27 -1.22
N PHE A 152 8.57 -19.15 -1.25
CA PHE A 152 7.67 -20.29 -1.49
C PHE A 152 7.58 -20.67 -2.98
N GLY A 153 8.19 -19.89 -3.88
CA GLY A 153 8.17 -20.13 -5.31
C GLY A 153 6.76 -20.05 -5.93
N ARG A 154 5.84 -19.36 -5.27
CA ARG A 154 4.44 -19.22 -5.69
C ARG A 154 3.99 -17.78 -5.49
N GLU A 155 3.68 -17.11 -6.58
CA GLU A 155 2.89 -15.87 -6.61
C GLU A 155 1.52 -16.18 -7.24
N ILE A 156 0.47 -15.63 -6.64
CA ILE A 156 -0.89 -15.72 -7.20
C ILE A 156 -1.09 -14.58 -8.19
#